data_3da517026aa5eaea0ce32b063c8754a6
#
_entry.id   3da517026aa5eaea0ce32b063c8754a6
#
_cell.length_a   1.000
_cell.length_b   1.000
_cell.length_c   1.000
_cell.angle_alpha   90.00
_cell.angle_beta   90.00
_cell.angle_gamma   90.00
#
_symmetry.space_group_name_H-M   'P 1'
#
loop_
_entity.id
_entity.type
_entity.pdbx_description
1 polymer ?
#
loop_
_entity_poly.entity_id
_entity_poly.type
_entity_poly.pdbx_seq_one_letter_code
_entity_poly.pdbx_strand_id
1 'polypeptide(L)'
;MDIQKILAAVDHTLLRPEATWEEIRQICEDGAAFGCASVCIPPSFVKRAADCLGDKLPVCTVIGFPNGYSTTAVKALEAADAVANGAQEIDMVINIGWVKDHLWNDILREIQAVKEACSGRVLKVIVETCLLTREEKVKLCQIVSDSGADF
;
A
#
# COMPACT_ATOMS: atom_id res chain seq x y z
N MET A 1 16.03 -23.07 -5.67
CA MET A 1 15.28 -21.86 -5.21
C MET A 1 14.19 -22.35 -4.27
N ASP A 2 14.09 -21.78 -3.09
CA ASP A 2 13.11 -22.20 -2.09
C ASP A 2 11.79 -21.44 -2.35
N ILE A 3 10.81 -22.13 -2.90
CA ILE A 3 9.51 -21.54 -3.30
C ILE A 3 8.80 -20.96 -2.06
N GLN A 4 8.92 -21.60 -0.90
CA GLN A 4 8.27 -21.11 0.30
C GLN A 4 8.80 -19.75 0.75
N LYS A 5 10.11 -19.51 0.58
CA LYS A 5 10.70 -18.19 0.85
C LYS A 5 10.21 -17.10 -0.12
N ILE A 6 9.91 -17.48 -1.36
CA ILE A 6 9.34 -16.54 -2.33
C ILE A 6 7.91 -16.20 -1.92
N LEU A 7 7.08 -17.20 -1.63
CA LEU A 7 5.69 -17.00 -1.23
C LEU A 7 5.59 -16.13 0.03
N ALA A 8 6.45 -16.35 1.01
CA ALA A 8 6.51 -15.55 2.23
C ALA A 8 6.92 -14.08 2.03
N ALA A 9 7.30 -13.67 0.82
CA ALA A 9 7.58 -12.30 0.43
C ALA A 9 6.54 -11.72 -0.56
N VAL A 10 5.44 -12.44 -0.82
CA VAL A 10 4.40 -12.04 -1.77
C VAL A 10 3.21 -11.42 -1.05
N ASP A 11 2.81 -10.25 -1.49
CA ASP A 11 1.48 -9.70 -1.19
C ASP A 11 0.51 -10.28 -2.23
N HIS A 12 -0.33 -11.25 -1.81
CA HIS A 12 -1.28 -11.89 -2.71
C HIS A 12 -2.41 -10.92 -3.05
N THR A 13 -2.45 -10.45 -4.30
CA THR A 13 -3.11 -9.19 -4.67
C THR A 13 -4.31 -9.38 -5.59
N LEU A 14 -5.43 -8.70 -5.27
CA LEU A 14 -6.58 -8.53 -6.15
C LEU A 14 -7.15 -7.11 -5.99
N LEU A 15 -6.93 -6.25 -7.01
CA LEU A 15 -7.32 -4.83 -6.98
C LEU A 15 -8.22 -4.41 -8.15
N ARG A 16 -8.84 -5.36 -8.84
CA ARG A 16 -9.78 -5.04 -9.93
C ARG A 16 -11.00 -4.30 -9.36
N PRO A 17 -11.47 -3.21 -10.01
CA PRO A 17 -12.61 -2.44 -9.53
C PRO A 17 -13.91 -3.25 -9.37
N GLU A 18 -14.08 -4.27 -10.20
CA GLU A 18 -15.25 -5.16 -10.20
C GLU A 18 -15.08 -6.40 -9.29
N ALA A 19 -14.00 -6.49 -8.51
CA ALA A 19 -13.77 -7.63 -7.63
C ALA A 19 -14.92 -7.81 -6.63
N THR A 20 -15.40 -9.03 -6.52
CA THR A 20 -16.47 -9.40 -5.61
C THR A 20 -15.92 -9.89 -4.27
N TRP A 21 -16.77 -9.89 -3.24
CA TRP A 21 -16.36 -10.47 -1.95
C TRP A 21 -15.93 -11.94 -2.05
N GLU A 22 -16.59 -12.71 -2.88
CA GLU A 22 -16.25 -14.13 -3.03
C GLU A 22 -14.84 -14.32 -3.58
N GLU A 23 -14.44 -13.49 -4.56
CA GLU A 23 -13.07 -13.48 -5.09
C GLU A 23 -12.06 -13.00 -4.04
N ILE A 24 -12.39 -11.95 -3.27
CA ILE A 24 -11.53 -11.46 -2.17
C ILE A 24 -11.37 -12.53 -1.08
N ARG A 25 -12.44 -13.22 -0.72
CA ARG A 25 -12.41 -14.33 0.24
C ARG A 25 -11.47 -15.44 -0.23
N GLN A 26 -11.52 -15.79 -1.53
CA GLN A 26 -10.62 -16.79 -2.10
C GLN A 26 -9.15 -16.34 -2.00
N ILE A 27 -8.86 -15.05 -2.30
CA ILE A 27 -7.52 -14.47 -2.13
C ILE A 27 -7.05 -14.59 -0.67
N CYS A 28 -7.92 -14.34 0.29
CA CYS A 28 -7.58 -14.47 1.71
C CYS A 28 -7.26 -15.94 2.09
N GLU A 29 -8.06 -16.88 1.62
CA GLU A 29 -7.88 -18.33 1.87
C GLU A 29 -6.57 -18.83 1.23
N ASP A 30 -6.30 -18.46 -0.02
CA ASP A 30 -5.09 -18.84 -0.74
C ASP A 30 -3.85 -18.22 -0.08
N GLY A 31 -3.88 -16.92 0.23
CA GLY A 31 -2.77 -16.25 0.89
C GLY A 31 -2.38 -16.91 2.22
N ALA A 32 -3.37 -17.24 3.04
CA ALA A 32 -3.16 -17.95 4.30
C ALA A 32 -2.65 -19.40 4.09
N ALA A 33 -3.21 -20.12 3.12
CA ALA A 33 -2.83 -21.51 2.84
C ALA A 33 -1.40 -21.63 2.31
N PHE A 34 -0.96 -20.67 1.47
CA PHE A 34 0.38 -20.66 0.89
C PHE A 34 1.41 -19.93 1.75
N GLY A 35 1.02 -19.29 2.85
CA GLY A 35 1.91 -18.56 3.75
C GLY A 35 2.53 -17.33 3.08
N CYS A 36 1.71 -16.53 2.42
CA CYS A 36 2.09 -15.25 1.83
C CYS A 36 2.48 -14.22 2.90
N ALA A 37 3.12 -13.10 2.50
CA ALA A 37 3.43 -11.99 3.41
C ALA A 37 2.15 -11.27 3.85
N SER A 38 1.26 -10.97 2.89
CA SER A 38 -0.03 -10.34 3.12
C SER A 38 -1.03 -10.71 2.01
N VAL A 39 -2.26 -10.22 2.16
CA VAL A 39 -3.20 -10.05 1.02
C VAL A 39 -3.40 -8.57 0.77
N CYS A 40 -3.27 -8.13 -0.51
CA CYS A 40 -3.50 -6.75 -0.90
C CYS A 40 -4.82 -6.62 -1.66
N ILE A 41 -5.77 -5.88 -1.08
CA ILE A 41 -7.17 -5.85 -1.51
C ILE A 41 -7.73 -4.41 -1.50
N PRO A 42 -8.86 -4.14 -2.21
CA PRO A 42 -9.48 -2.82 -2.19
C PRO A 42 -9.92 -2.39 -0.78
N PRO A 43 -9.82 -1.09 -0.44
CA PRO A 43 -10.11 -0.58 0.92
C PRO A 43 -11.48 -0.97 1.47
N SER A 44 -12.50 -1.01 0.62
CA SER A 44 -13.87 -1.38 1.01
C SER A 44 -14.05 -2.79 1.56
N PHE A 45 -13.07 -3.68 1.33
CA PHE A 45 -13.10 -5.06 1.82
C PHE A 45 -12.23 -5.29 3.07
N VAL A 46 -11.43 -4.31 3.48
CA VAL A 46 -10.43 -4.46 4.58
C VAL A 46 -11.08 -5.00 5.85
N LYS A 47 -12.15 -4.35 6.34
CA LYS A 47 -12.84 -4.79 7.57
C LYS A 47 -13.27 -6.24 7.51
N ARG A 48 -13.89 -6.63 6.40
CA ARG A 48 -14.43 -7.98 6.22
C ARG A 48 -13.31 -9.03 6.07
N ALA A 49 -12.21 -8.67 5.40
CA ALA A 49 -11.04 -9.54 5.26
C ALA A 49 -10.30 -9.70 6.61
N ALA A 50 -10.12 -8.63 7.36
CA ALA A 50 -9.53 -8.67 8.70
C ALA A 50 -10.33 -9.57 9.64
N ASP A 51 -11.67 -9.46 9.64
CA ASP A 51 -12.54 -10.33 10.44
C ASP A 51 -12.44 -11.81 9.99
N CYS A 52 -12.27 -12.08 8.70
CA CYS A 52 -12.14 -13.42 8.13
C CYS A 52 -10.78 -14.06 8.45
N LEU A 53 -9.72 -13.30 8.33
CA LEU A 53 -8.34 -13.79 8.50
C LEU A 53 -7.92 -13.86 9.98
N GLY A 54 -8.42 -12.96 10.82
CA GLY A 54 -7.90 -12.80 12.18
C GLY A 54 -6.39 -12.58 12.16
N ASP A 55 -5.65 -13.34 12.96
CA ASP A 55 -4.19 -13.24 13.06
C ASP A 55 -3.43 -14.15 12.07
N LYS A 56 -4.13 -14.78 11.11
CA LYS A 56 -3.49 -15.77 10.21
C LYS A 56 -2.60 -15.12 9.15
N LEU A 57 -2.98 -13.94 8.68
CA LEU A 57 -2.28 -13.23 7.61
C LEU A 57 -2.57 -11.73 7.67
N PRO A 58 -1.57 -10.85 7.50
CA PRO A 58 -1.78 -9.40 7.41
C PRO A 58 -2.68 -9.00 6.24
N VAL A 59 -3.50 -7.96 6.45
CA VAL A 59 -4.27 -7.31 5.40
C VAL A 59 -3.53 -6.04 4.99
N CYS A 60 -3.16 -5.97 3.71
CA CYS A 60 -2.66 -4.80 3.02
C CYS A 60 -3.78 -4.17 2.20
N THR A 61 -3.76 -2.86 2.05
CA THR A 61 -4.66 -2.14 1.14
C THR A 61 -3.98 -0.93 0.52
N VAL A 62 -4.60 -0.37 -0.53
CA VAL A 62 -4.07 0.75 -1.30
C VAL A 62 -4.78 2.06 -0.94
N ILE A 63 -4.06 3.19 -1.02
CA ILE A 63 -4.60 4.54 -0.86
C ILE A 63 -4.10 5.48 -1.96
N GLY A 64 -4.90 6.48 -2.30
CA GLY A 64 -4.62 7.37 -3.44
C GLY A 64 -4.50 6.61 -4.77
N PHE A 65 -4.97 5.40 -4.81
CA PHE A 65 -4.73 4.43 -5.88
C PHE A 65 -5.82 4.50 -6.97
N PRO A 66 -5.45 4.30 -8.28
CA PRO A 66 -4.10 4.05 -8.77
C PRO A 66 -3.31 5.31 -9.13
N ASN A 67 -3.91 6.48 -9.15
CA ASN A 67 -3.40 7.66 -9.84
C ASN A 67 -2.50 8.56 -8.99
N GLY A 68 -2.58 8.49 -7.66
CA GLY A 68 -1.74 9.25 -6.74
C GLY A 68 -2.06 10.74 -6.61
N TYR A 69 -3.02 11.30 -7.34
CA TYR A 69 -3.29 12.74 -7.40
C TYR A 69 -4.33 13.27 -6.38
N SER A 70 -4.80 12.42 -5.47
CA SER A 70 -5.60 12.87 -4.32
C SER A 70 -4.77 13.82 -3.44
N THR A 71 -5.44 14.70 -2.71
CA THR A 71 -4.73 15.58 -1.77
C THR A 71 -4.13 14.79 -0.60
N THR A 72 -3.06 15.31 0.00
CA THR A 72 -2.42 14.70 1.17
C THR A 72 -3.42 14.41 2.31
N ALA A 73 -4.33 15.34 2.59
CA ALA A 73 -5.35 15.16 3.62
C ALA A 73 -6.30 13.99 3.33
N VAL A 74 -6.67 13.78 2.07
CA VAL A 74 -7.51 12.65 1.65
C VAL A 74 -6.75 11.33 1.82
N LYS A 75 -5.49 11.25 1.35
CA LYS A 75 -4.67 10.04 1.52
C LYS A 75 -4.44 9.70 3.00
N ALA A 76 -4.18 10.70 3.85
CA ALA A 76 -4.04 10.48 5.29
C ALA A 76 -5.34 9.97 5.92
N LEU A 77 -6.50 10.48 5.49
CA LEU A 77 -7.81 9.99 5.93
C LEU A 77 -8.03 8.54 5.48
N GLU A 78 -7.74 8.22 4.21
CA GLU A 78 -7.82 6.84 3.69
C GLU A 78 -6.94 5.88 4.49
N ALA A 79 -5.71 6.28 4.84
CA ALA A 79 -4.81 5.47 5.66
C ALA A 79 -5.37 5.24 7.07
N ALA A 80 -5.85 6.29 7.73
CA ALA A 80 -6.44 6.19 9.07
C ALA A 80 -7.69 5.31 9.08
N ASP A 81 -8.56 5.44 8.08
CA ASP A 81 -9.75 4.59 7.92
C ASP A 81 -9.39 3.14 7.69
N ALA A 82 -8.42 2.87 6.79
CA ALA A 82 -7.95 1.51 6.52
C ALA A 82 -7.39 0.85 7.78
N VAL A 83 -6.57 1.56 8.57
CA VAL A 83 -6.02 1.08 9.84
C VAL A 83 -7.14 0.80 10.85
N ALA A 84 -8.12 1.70 10.98
CA ALA A 84 -9.27 1.51 11.86
C ALA A 84 -10.11 0.29 11.47
N ASN A 85 -10.15 -0.06 10.18
CA ASN A 85 -10.81 -1.24 9.64
C ASN A 85 -9.97 -2.53 9.73
N GLY A 86 -8.73 -2.46 10.22
CA GLY A 86 -7.87 -3.62 10.48
C GLY A 86 -6.75 -3.87 9.49
N ALA A 87 -6.45 -2.92 8.59
CA ALA A 87 -5.26 -3.01 7.75
C ALA A 87 -3.98 -2.94 8.59
N GLN A 88 -3.02 -3.78 8.28
CA GLN A 88 -1.70 -3.82 8.91
C GLN A 88 -0.61 -3.26 8.00
N GLU A 89 -0.90 -3.16 6.71
CA GLU A 89 -0.03 -2.59 5.69
C GLU A 89 -0.81 -1.67 4.76
N ILE A 90 -0.20 -0.56 4.40
CA ILE A 90 -0.79 0.47 3.53
C ILE A 90 0.16 0.74 2.36
N ASP A 91 -0.34 0.64 1.14
CA ASP A 91 0.38 0.95 -0.09
C ASP A 91 -0.14 2.27 -0.64
N MET A 92 0.66 3.34 -0.57
CA MET A 92 0.28 4.65 -1.10
C MET A 92 0.89 4.91 -2.47
N VAL A 93 0.15 5.54 -3.36
CA VAL A 93 0.70 6.10 -4.60
C VAL A 93 1.04 7.58 -4.38
N ILE A 94 2.30 7.97 -4.72
CA ILE A 94 2.72 9.37 -4.65
C ILE A 94 2.02 10.23 -5.72
N ASN A 95 2.06 11.55 -5.56
CA ASN A 95 1.60 12.46 -6.60
C ASN A 95 2.63 12.57 -7.74
N ILE A 96 2.38 11.89 -8.85
CA ILE A 96 3.29 11.85 -10.01
C ILE A 96 3.43 13.25 -10.66
N GLY A 97 2.37 14.06 -10.65
CA GLY A 97 2.44 15.45 -11.13
C GLY A 97 3.47 16.25 -10.37
N TRP A 98 3.53 16.10 -9.05
CA TRP A 98 4.54 16.78 -8.22
C TRP A 98 5.97 16.31 -8.52
N VAL A 99 6.16 15.06 -8.95
CA VAL A 99 7.47 14.57 -9.40
C VAL A 99 7.89 15.33 -10.65
N LYS A 100 6.98 15.52 -11.62
CA LYS A 100 7.25 16.26 -12.87
C LYS A 100 7.51 17.74 -12.64
N ASP A 101 6.89 18.32 -11.64
CA ASP A 101 7.10 19.71 -11.22
C ASP A 101 8.29 19.87 -10.25
N HIS A 102 9.00 18.78 -9.92
CA HIS A 102 10.12 18.75 -8.98
C HIS A 102 9.79 19.28 -7.57
N LEU A 103 8.53 19.07 -7.12
CA LEU A 103 8.04 19.47 -5.79
C LEU A 103 8.45 18.44 -4.72
N TRP A 104 9.75 18.18 -4.60
CA TRP A 104 10.33 17.12 -3.77
C TRP A 104 9.97 17.23 -2.29
N ASN A 105 9.90 18.44 -1.76
CA ASN A 105 9.53 18.68 -0.37
C ASN A 105 8.05 18.37 -0.09
N ASP A 106 7.18 18.60 -1.07
CA ASP A 106 5.75 18.30 -0.92
C ASP A 106 5.51 16.81 -0.95
N ILE A 107 6.24 16.07 -1.80
CA ILE A 107 6.22 14.60 -1.82
C ILE A 107 6.70 14.04 -0.47
N LEU A 108 7.82 14.54 0.06
CA LEU A 108 8.32 14.12 1.37
C LEU A 108 7.28 14.35 2.47
N ARG A 109 6.68 15.54 2.52
CA ARG A 109 5.65 15.87 3.53
C ARG A 109 4.40 15.01 3.38
N GLU A 110 3.98 14.70 2.15
CA GLU A 110 2.85 13.80 1.90
C GLU A 110 3.11 12.41 2.49
N ILE A 111 4.28 11.81 2.19
CA ILE A 111 4.64 10.49 2.71
C ILE A 111 4.69 10.51 4.24
N GLN A 112 5.28 11.54 4.84
CA GLN A 112 5.36 11.70 6.30
C GLN A 112 3.98 11.81 6.95
N ALA A 113 3.07 12.61 6.36
CA ALA A 113 1.71 12.76 6.86
C ALA A 113 0.92 11.45 6.78
N VAL A 114 1.08 10.69 5.70
CA VAL A 114 0.46 9.38 5.55
C VAL A 114 1.08 8.37 6.53
N LYS A 115 2.42 8.39 6.72
CA LYS A 115 3.09 7.51 7.70
C LYS A 115 2.59 7.75 9.12
N GLU A 116 2.40 8.99 9.51
CA GLU A 116 1.80 9.33 10.79
C GLU A 116 0.39 8.76 10.92
N ALA A 117 -0.44 8.90 9.87
CA ALA A 117 -1.81 8.38 9.84
C ALA A 117 -1.87 6.84 9.90
N CYS A 118 -0.83 6.14 9.46
CA CYS A 118 -0.71 4.68 9.57
C CYS A 118 -0.54 4.20 11.03
N SER A 119 -0.32 5.08 12.00
CA SER A 119 -0.29 4.75 13.45
C SER A 119 0.60 3.53 13.77
N GLY A 120 1.80 3.49 13.22
CA GLY A 120 2.79 2.43 13.42
C GLY A 120 2.62 1.19 12.53
N ARG A 121 1.63 1.19 11.63
CA ARG A 121 1.50 0.14 10.60
C ARG A 121 2.52 0.34 9.48
N VAL A 122 2.75 -0.71 8.70
CA VAL A 122 3.67 -0.68 7.56
C VAL A 122 3.13 0.26 6.47
N LEU A 123 3.99 1.16 5.99
CA LEU A 123 3.72 2.00 4.83
C LEU A 123 4.69 1.64 3.70
N LYS A 124 4.14 1.29 2.54
CA LYS A 124 4.89 1.07 1.30
C LYS A 124 4.54 2.16 0.29
N VAL A 125 5.57 2.69 -0.40
CA VAL A 125 5.41 3.86 -1.28
C VAL A 125 5.56 3.46 -2.75
N ILE A 126 4.46 3.48 -3.47
CA ILE A 126 4.41 3.23 -4.92
C ILE A 126 4.84 4.49 -5.64
N VAL A 127 5.99 4.46 -6.30
CA VAL A 127 6.55 5.60 -7.06
C VAL A 127 6.19 5.57 -8.56
N GLU A 128 5.55 4.52 -9.05
CA GLU A 128 5.12 4.31 -10.45
C GLU A 128 6.27 4.47 -11.46
N THR A 129 7.20 3.56 -11.40
CA THR A 129 8.49 3.65 -12.12
C THR A 129 8.37 3.77 -13.64
N CYS A 130 7.28 3.29 -14.25
CA CYS A 130 7.08 3.36 -15.69
C CYS A 130 6.86 4.80 -16.20
N LEU A 131 6.47 5.73 -15.31
CA LEU A 131 6.25 7.14 -15.63
C LEU A 131 7.46 8.03 -15.32
N LEU A 132 8.56 7.46 -14.82
CA LEU A 132 9.68 8.21 -14.27
C LEU A 132 10.96 8.06 -15.09
N THR A 133 11.75 9.15 -15.17
CA THR A 133 13.14 9.10 -15.64
C THR A 133 14.03 8.39 -14.62
N ARG A 134 15.26 8.10 -15.01
CA ARG A 134 16.24 7.49 -14.11
C ARG A 134 16.56 8.41 -12.93
N GLU A 135 16.74 9.69 -13.21
CA GLU A 135 17.07 10.73 -12.21
C GLU A 135 15.94 10.87 -11.18
N GLU A 136 14.69 10.91 -11.66
CA GLU A 136 13.50 10.96 -10.81
C GLU A 136 13.41 9.73 -9.89
N LYS A 137 13.68 8.52 -10.42
CA LYS A 137 13.70 7.27 -9.62
C LYS A 137 14.72 7.35 -8.50
N VAL A 138 15.96 7.76 -8.81
CA VAL A 138 17.02 7.89 -7.81
C VAL A 138 16.64 8.91 -6.74
N LYS A 139 16.09 10.06 -7.15
CA LYS A 139 15.66 11.10 -6.23
C LYS A 139 14.53 10.63 -5.31
N LEU A 140 13.55 9.90 -5.86
CA LEU A 140 12.44 9.35 -5.07
C LEU A 140 12.88 8.27 -4.09
N CYS A 141 13.80 7.38 -4.47
CA CYS A 141 14.36 6.41 -3.53
C CYS A 141 14.96 7.11 -2.29
N GLN A 142 15.64 8.25 -2.50
CA GLN A 142 16.21 9.05 -1.42
C GLN A 142 15.11 9.67 -0.53
N ILE A 143 14.08 10.25 -1.17
CA ILE A 143 12.94 10.85 -0.46
C ILE A 143 12.17 9.80 0.36
N VAL A 144 11.92 8.64 -0.21
CA VAL A 144 11.25 7.54 0.51
C VAL A 144 12.10 7.10 1.71
N SER A 145 13.41 6.95 1.54
CA SER A 145 14.32 6.62 2.65
C SER A 145 14.32 7.67 3.77
N ASP A 146 14.22 8.97 3.40
CA ASP A 146 14.22 10.07 4.37
C ASP A 146 12.85 10.29 5.03
N SER A 147 11.77 9.69 4.49
CA SER A 147 10.39 9.94 4.92
C SER A 147 9.97 9.17 6.17
N GLY A 148 10.66 8.07 6.48
CA GLY A 148 10.27 7.12 7.52
C GLY A 148 9.25 6.07 7.06
N ALA A 149 8.93 5.98 5.76
CA ALA A 149 8.22 4.83 5.21
C ALA A 149 9.05 3.55 5.35
N ASP A 150 8.39 2.39 5.40
CA ASP A 150 9.05 1.11 5.63
C ASP A 150 9.61 0.52 4.32
N PHE A 151 8.95 0.79 3.18
CA PHE A 151 9.33 0.32 1.85
C PHE A 151 9.03 1.37 0.78
#